data_684351958c5e550ac23f7241c727a848
#
_entry.id   684351958c5e550ac23f7241c727a848
#
_cell.length_a   1.000
_cell.length_b   1.000
_cell.length_c   1.000
_cell.angle_alpha   90.00
_cell.angle_beta   90.00
_cell.angle_gamma   90.00
#
_symmetry.space_group_name_H-M   'P 1'
#
loop_
_entity.id
_entity.type
_entity.pdbx_description
1 polymer ?
#
loop_
_entity_poly.entity_id
_entity_poly.type
_entity_poly.pdbx_seq_one_letter_code
_entity_poly.pdbx_strand_id
1 'polypeptide(L)'
;MKNHYSLWVMEYAYVAQQPTSLFVYGAHNQGHRKMPYGYIVIKGGGVTATIDVGYNHVAYGKEMAEMWGVAGWQPPQTVLAEVGVSPSDVSRVFITHAHFDHMGSLDQFPNATFYIQERELSKWVWSMSLERRFRWLMLGIDPADIMKTVDLARQKRLVSVDGDREDVLPGIDLHAAFDTHTWGSMYVTVRNDGARNSQNSWVFAGDLVYAHENLRGTDPSDPQYVPVGLATGSQFSLIMTAEEMTKRAGGDFTHVIPVHEERLKDLFPSRITKAGLRITELALADGESSRVR
;
A
#
# COMPACT_ATOMS: atom_id res chain seq x y z
N MET A 1 24.16 11.05 -1.61
CA MET A 1 23.64 10.56 -0.32
C MET A 1 23.70 9.04 -0.36
N LYS A 2 23.91 8.40 0.77
CA LYS A 2 23.98 6.95 0.85
C LYS A 2 22.57 6.40 1.03
N ASN A 3 22.12 5.54 0.12
CA ASN A 3 20.82 4.87 0.25
C ASN A 3 20.98 3.56 1.01
N HIS A 4 20.21 3.36 2.07
CA HIS A 4 20.19 2.13 2.85
C HIS A 4 19.36 1.04 2.19
N TYR A 5 18.30 1.41 1.48
CA TYR A 5 17.33 0.50 0.91
C TYR A 5 17.13 0.74 -0.59
N SER A 6 16.98 -0.34 -1.32
CA SER A 6 16.33 -0.37 -2.62
C SER A 6 14.83 -0.45 -2.42
N LEU A 7 14.08 0.34 -3.19
CA LEU A 7 12.64 0.51 -3.07
C LEU A 7 12.00 0.31 -4.43
N TRP A 8 11.05 -0.60 -4.53
CA TRP A 8 10.32 -0.88 -5.76
C TRP A 8 8.81 -0.92 -5.52
N VAL A 9 8.04 -0.39 -6.47
CA VAL A 9 6.59 -0.63 -6.59
C VAL A 9 6.39 -1.79 -7.55
N MET A 10 5.71 -2.82 -7.10
CA MET A 10 5.48 -4.07 -7.83
C MET A 10 4.02 -4.20 -8.20
N GLU A 11 3.64 -3.95 -9.46
CA GLU A 11 2.31 -4.34 -9.93
C GLU A 11 2.17 -5.86 -9.89
N TYR A 12 1.05 -6.37 -9.35
CA TYR A 12 0.73 -7.80 -9.35
C TYR A 12 -0.62 -8.11 -10.03
N ALA A 13 -1.45 -7.08 -10.25
CA ALA A 13 -2.73 -7.14 -10.96
C ALA A 13 -3.16 -5.72 -11.38
N TYR A 14 -4.30 -5.57 -12.05
CA TYR A 14 -4.88 -4.27 -12.36
C TYR A 14 -6.38 -4.37 -12.70
N VAL A 15 -7.10 -3.25 -12.54
CA VAL A 15 -8.41 -3.01 -13.16
C VAL A 15 -8.21 -2.09 -14.35
N ALA A 16 -8.64 -2.52 -15.55
CA ALA A 16 -8.36 -1.76 -16.77
C ALA A 16 -9.19 -0.46 -16.88
N GLN A 17 -10.40 -0.45 -16.36
CA GLN A 17 -11.40 0.60 -16.53
C GLN A 17 -12.08 0.95 -15.20
N GLN A 18 -11.29 1.42 -14.22
CA GLN A 18 -11.81 1.87 -12.94
C GLN A 18 -12.40 3.27 -13.05
N PRO A 19 -13.63 3.56 -12.58
CA PRO A 19 -14.18 4.91 -12.56
C PRO A 19 -13.26 5.90 -11.86
N THR A 20 -13.01 7.06 -12.48
CA THR A 20 -12.14 8.10 -11.92
C THR A 20 -12.63 8.59 -10.55
N SER A 21 -13.94 8.54 -10.31
CA SER A 21 -14.53 8.90 -9.02
C SER A 21 -14.13 8.02 -7.84
N LEU A 22 -13.55 6.84 -8.09
CA LEU A 22 -12.96 6.02 -7.02
C LEU A 22 -11.63 6.60 -6.53
N PHE A 23 -10.84 7.15 -7.44
CA PHE A 23 -9.54 7.77 -7.13
C PHE A 23 -9.71 9.15 -6.50
N VAL A 24 -10.63 9.95 -7.05
CA VAL A 24 -10.78 11.36 -6.70
C VAL A 24 -12.23 11.62 -6.32
N TYR A 25 -12.47 12.04 -5.10
CA TYR A 25 -13.80 12.39 -4.62
C TYR A 25 -14.42 13.50 -5.50
N GLY A 26 -15.67 13.31 -5.87
CA GLY A 26 -16.39 14.29 -6.71
C GLY A 26 -16.10 14.20 -8.20
N ALA A 27 -15.16 13.38 -8.67
CA ALA A 27 -14.83 13.21 -10.09
C ALA A 27 -15.86 12.33 -10.85
N HIS A 28 -17.14 12.53 -10.57
CA HIS A 28 -18.22 11.86 -11.28
C HIS A 28 -18.25 12.28 -12.76
N ASN A 29 -18.52 11.34 -13.66
CA ASN A 29 -18.56 11.57 -15.11
C ASN A 29 -17.21 11.99 -15.74
N GLN A 30 -16.08 11.78 -15.06
CA GLN A 30 -14.73 12.04 -15.61
C GLN A 30 -14.09 10.79 -16.23
N GLY A 31 -14.90 9.82 -16.64
CA GLY A 31 -14.45 8.61 -17.34
C GLY A 31 -13.82 7.57 -16.42
N HIS A 32 -12.95 6.77 -17.03
CA HIS A 32 -12.31 5.62 -16.39
C HIS A 32 -10.80 5.67 -16.67
N ARG A 33 -10.02 5.01 -15.81
CA ARG A 33 -8.58 4.84 -16.01
C ARG A 33 -8.10 3.49 -15.45
N LYS A 34 -6.90 3.07 -15.83
CA LYS A 34 -6.29 1.88 -15.26
C LYS A 34 -6.01 2.12 -13.76
N MET A 35 -6.32 1.13 -12.94
CA MET A 35 -5.98 1.06 -11.53
C MET A 35 -5.00 -0.10 -11.33
N PRO A 36 -3.69 0.16 -11.19
CA PRO A 36 -2.74 -0.87 -10.80
C PRO A 36 -3.06 -1.40 -9.40
N TYR A 37 -2.81 -2.68 -9.18
CA TYR A 37 -2.77 -3.30 -7.86
C TYR A 37 -1.32 -3.65 -7.58
N GLY A 38 -0.76 -3.06 -6.53
CA GLY A 38 0.65 -3.17 -6.23
C GLY A 38 0.96 -3.31 -4.75
N TYR A 39 2.19 -3.66 -4.45
CA TYR A 39 2.78 -3.57 -3.12
C TYR A 39 4.24 -3.12 -3.24
N ILE A 40 4.83 -2.70 -2.13
CA ILE A 40 6.20 -2.19 -2.10
C ILE A 40 7.16 -3.27 -1.64
N VAL A 41 8.33 -3.35 -2.28
CA VAL A 41 9.47 -4.14 -1.80
C VAL A 41 10.55 -3.20 -1.29
N ILE A 42 11.04 -3.47 -0.09
CA ILE A 42 12.14 -2.78 0.59
C ILE A 42 13.25 -3.79 0.81
N LYS A 43 14.44 -3.55 0.26
CA LYS A 43 15.58 -4.45 0.42
C LYS A 43 16.86 -3.69 0.73
N GLY A 44 17.52 -4.03 1.82
CA GLY A 44 18.78 -3.40 2.22
C GLY A 44 19.09 -3.66 3.68
N GLY A 45 20.32 -3.35 4.10
CA GLY A 45 20.74 -3.52 5.49
C GLY A 45 20.59 -4.93 6.06
N GLY A 46 20.61 -5.97 5.22
CA GLY A 46 20.36 -7.36 5.63
C GLY A 46 18.88 -7.71 5.86
N VAL A 47 17.96 -6.83 5.47
CA VAL A 47 16.50 -7.00 5.63
C VAL A 47 15.83 -6.98 4.26
N THR A 48 14.84 -7.84 4.09
CA THR A 48 13.83 -7.74 3.05
C THR A 48 12.48 -7.60 3.71
N ALA A 49 11.75 -6.54 3.33
CA ALA A 49 10.41 -6.27 3.84
C ALA A 49 9.45 -5.92 2.68
N THR A 50 8.15 -6.03 2.93
CA THR A 50 7.13 -5.49 2.03
C THR A 50 6.18 -4.56 2.78
N ILE A 51 5.60 -3.62 2.04
CA ILE A 51 4.42 -2.90 2.47
C ILE A 51 3.27 -3.49 1.67
N ASP A 52 2.33 -4.11 2.37
CA ASP A 52 1.26 -4.96 1.85
C ASP A 52 1.77 -6.25 1.14
N VAL A 53 0.83 -7.13 0.77
CA VAL A 53 1.12 -8.45 0.20
C VAL A 53 0.24 -8.83 -0.99
N GLY A 54 -0.66 -7.96 -1.42
CA GLY A 54 -1.64 -8.25 -2.47
C GLY A 54 -2.74 -9.22 -2.02
N TYR A 55 -3.55 -9.69 -2.97
CA TYR A 55 -4.60 -10.66 -2.69
C TYR A 55 -4.26 -12.06 -3.20
N ASN A 56 -4.89 -13.06 -2.59
CA ASN A 56 -4.80 -14.44 -3.05
C ASN A 56 -5.99 -14.75 -3.97
N HIS A 57 -5.71 -15.20 -5.20
CA HIS A 57 -6.72 -15.46 -6.23
C HIS A 57 -7.45 -16.80 -6.01
N VAL A 58 -7.96 -17.00 -4.79
CA VAL A 58 -8.74 -18.16 -4.38
C VAL A 58 -9.94 -17.73 -3.54
N ALA A 59 -10.99 -18.56 -3.48
CA ALA A 59 -12.18 -18.34 -2.67
C ALA A 59 -12.71 -16.90 -2.79
N TYR A 60 -12.99 -16.23 -1.68
CA TYR A 60 -13.57 -14.89 -1.66
C TYR A 60 -12.69 -13.84 -2.32
N GLY A 61 -11.36 -13.94 -2.18
CA GLY A 61 -10.44 -13.01 -2.88
C GLY A 61 -10.58 -13.10 -4.41
N LYS A 62 -10.83 -14.30 -4.96
CA LYS A 62 -11.14 -14.48 -6.39
C LYS A 62 -12.51 -13.88 -6.74
N GLU A 63 -13.53 -14.12 -5.92
CA GLU A 63 -14.87 -13.55 -6.14
C GLU A 63 -14.83 -12.02 -6.13
N MET A 64 -14.08 -11.41 -5.21
CA MET A 64 -13.85 -9.98 -5.16
C MET A 64 -13.14 -9.47 -6.41
N ALA A 65 -12.10 -10.16 -6.84
CA ALA A 65 -11.36 -9.79 -8.05
C ALA A 65 -12.26 -9.84 -9.31
N GLU A 66 -13.10 -10.86 -9.44
CA GLU A 66 -14.09 -10.97 -10.52
C GLU A 66 -15.14 -9.85 -10.45
N MET A 67 -15.64 -9.54 -9.26
CA MET A 67 -16.61 -8.45 -9.03
C MET A 67 -16.06 -7.09 -9.44
N TRP A 68 -14.78 -6.81 -9.15
CA TRP A 68 -14.11 -5.54 -9.46
C TRP A 68 -13.49 -5.52 -10.87
N GLY A 69 -13.52 -6.62 -11.61
CA GLY A 69 -12.92 -6.73 -12.94
C GLY A 69 -11.40 -6.72 -12.92
N VAL A 70 -10.78 -7.28 -11.86
CA VAL A 70 -9.32 -7.37 -11.73
C VAL A 70 -8.77 -8.37 -12.73
N ALA A 71 -7.74 -7.98 -13.46
CA ALA A 71 -7.07 -8.78 -14.48
C ALA A 71 -5.56 -8.87 -14.23
N GLY A 72 -4.88 -9.77 -14.93
CA GLY A 72 -3.43 -9.89 -14.96
C GLY A 72 -2.80 -10.39 -13.65
N TRP A 73 -3.57 -10.92 -12.72
CA TRP A 73 -3.05 -11.37 -11.42
C TRP A 73 -1.87 -12.33 -11.54
N GLN A 74 -0.84 -12.07 -10.75
CA GLN A 74 0.32 -12.93 -10.56
C GLN A 74 0.58 -13.15 -9.07
N PRO A 75 0.96 -14.38 -8.66
CA PRO A 75 1.25 -14.69 -7.28
C PRO A 75 2.53 -13.98 -6.79
N PRO A 76 2.69 -13.71 -5.49
CA PRO A 76 3.88 -13.06 -4.92
C PRO A 76 5.20 -13.72 -5.32
N GLN A 77 5.23 -15.05 -5.45
CA GLN A 77 6.41 -15.79 -5.92
C GLN A 77 6.90 -15.30 -7.30
N THR A 78 5.98 -15.08 -8.23
CA THR A 78 6.31 -14.61 -9.60
C THR A 78 6.73 -13.14 -9.57
N VAL A 79 6.00 -12.30 -8.84
CA VAL A 79 6.21 -10.86 -8.84
C VAL A 79 7.51 -10.49 -8.13
N LEU A 80 7.78 -11.05 -6.95
CA LEU A 80 9.00 -10.78 -6.18
C LEU A 80 10.26 -11.27 -6.89
N ALA A 81 10.17 -12.37 -7.64
CA ALA A 81 11.30 -12.89 -8.44
C ALA A 81 11.84 -11.86 -9.43
N GLU A 82 11.03 -10.93 -9.91
CA GLU A 82 11.42 -9.87 -10.85
C GLU A 82 12.47 -8.91 -10.28
N VAL A 83 12.54 -8.80 -8.94
CA VAL A 83 13.57 -8.02 -8.23
C VAL A 83 14.54 -8.91 -7.44
N GLY A 84 14.56 -10.22 -7.73
CA GLY A 84 15.46 -11.19 -7.11
C GLY A 84 15.15 -11.47 -5.63
N VAL A 85 13.86 -11.46 -5.29
CA VAL A 85 13.34 -11.75 -3.95
C VAL A 85 12.37 -12.94 -4.04
N SER A 86 12.35 -13.79 -3.03
CA SER A 86 11.29 -14.79 -2.84
C SER A 86 10.43 -14.43 -1.62
N PRO A 87 9.19 -14.91 -1.53
CA PRO A 87 8.35 -14.69 -0.33
C PRO A 87 9.01 -15.17 0.97
N SER A 88 9.87 -16.21 0.91
CA SER A 88 10.61 -16.72 2.06
C SER A 88 11.75 -15.81 2.52
N ASP A 89 12.22 -14.88 1.69
CA ASP A 89 13.24 -13.89 2.05
C ASP A 89 12.63 -12.72 2.82
N VAL A 90 11.31 -12.53 2.73
CA VAL A 90 10.61 -11.43 3.40
C VAL A 90 10.51 -11.73 4.89
N SER A 91 11.15 -10.90 5.70
CA SER A 91 11.18 -11.04 7.16
C SER A 91 10.20 -10.12 7.89
N ARG A 92 9.75 -9.05 7.23
CA ARG A 92 8.79 -8.07 7.77
C ARG A 92 7.77 -7.69 6.72
N VAL A 93 6.52 -7.56 7.15
CA VAL A 93 5.40 -7.07 6.33
C VAL A 93 4.67 -5.99 7.11
N PHE A 94 4.50 -4.82 6.50
CA PHE A 94 3.75 -3.70 7.06
C PHE A 94 2.41 -3.61 6.32
N ILE A 95 1.31 -3.95 6.98
CA ILE A 95 -0.04 -3.93 6.40
C ILE A 95 -0.64 -2.54 6.59
N THR A 96 -0.84 -1.82 5.49
CA THR A 96 -1.40 -0.47 5.54
C THR A 96 -2.83 -0.45 6.02
N HIS A 97 -3.64 -1.41 5.57
CA HIS A 97 -5.03 -1.63 5.97
C HIS A 97 -5.51 -3.01 5.50
N ALA A 98 -6.72 -3.40 5.88
CA ALA A 98 -7.20 -4.76 5.73
C ALA A 98 -8.02 -5.05 4.47
N HIS A 99 -8.00 -4.20 3.43
CA HIS A 99 -8.66 -4.56 2.18
C HIS A 99 -7.99 -5.77 1.53
N PHE A 100 -8.79 -6.55 0.79
CA PHE A 100 -8.39 -7.83 0.23
C PHE A 100 -7.14 -7.74 -0.66
N ASP A 101 -6.99 -6.65 -1.39
CA ASP A 101 -5.88 -6.39 -2.32
C ASP A 101 -4.60 -5.91 -1.63
N HIS A 102 -4.63 -5.68 -0.32
CA HIS A 102 -3.47 -5.34 0.51
C HIS A 102 -3.07 -6.47 1.46
N MET A 103 -4.03 -7.27 1.96
CA MET A 103 -3.80 -8.23 3.03
C MET A 103 -4.07 -9.70 2.64
N GLY A 104 -4.54 -10.00 1.43
CA GLY A 104 -5.07 -11.32 1.09
C GLY A 104 -4.02 -12.45 0.95
N SER A 105 -2.74 -12.15 0.73
CA SER A 105 -1.70 -13.16 0.51
C SER A 105 -0.81 -13.44 1.73
N LEU A 106 -1.28 -13.21 2.96
CA LEU A 106 -0.51 -13.36 4.21
C LEU A 106 0.17 -14.75 4.35
N ASP A 107 -0.49 -15.79 3.94
CA ASP A 107 -0.03 -17.18 4.03
C ASP A 107 1.12 -17.52 3.07
N GLN A 108 1.36 -16.69 2.07
CA GLN A 108 2.45 -16.88 1.12
C GLN A 108 3.80 -16.37 1.64
N PHE A 109 3.85 -15.71 2.80
CA PHE A 109 5.08 -15.16 3.41
C PHE A 109 5.45 -15.91 4.70
N PRO A 110 6.05 -17.13 4.58
CA PRO A 110 6.18 -18.07 5.70
C PRO A 110 7.07 -17.56 6.84
N ASN A 111 8.06 -16.72 6.54
CA ASN A 111 9.06 -16.24 7.51
C ASN A 111 8.79 -14.83 8.02
N ALA A 112 7.73 -14.18 7.54
CA ALA A 112 7.45 -12.80 7.87
C ALA A 112 6.82 -12.63 9.26
N THR A 113 7.20 -11.55 9.93
CA THR A 113 6.44 -10.94 11.02
C THR A 113 5.62 -9.79 10.44
N PHE A 114 4.33 -9.78 10.71
CA PHE A 114 3.38 -8.82 10.19
C PHE A 114 3.12 -7.71 11.20
N TYR A 115 2.99 -6.47 10.72
CA TYR A 115 2.65 -5.29 11.52
C TYR A 115 1.35 -4.73 10.99
N ILE A 116 0.39 -4.48 11.86
CA ILE A 116 -0.91 -3.88 11.55
C ILE A 116 -1.34 -3.01 12.72
N GLN A 117 -2.10 -1.96 12.46
CA GLN A 117 -2.70 -1.17 13.54
C GLN A 117 -3.72 -2.01 14.32
N GLU A 118 -3.65 -1.96 15.64
CA GLU A 118 -4.59 -2.64 16.54
C GLU A 118 -6.04 -2.28 16.20
N ARG A 119 -6.26 -1.01 15.95
CA ARG A 119 -7.57 -0.47 15.61
C ARG A 119 -8.11 -1.03 14.30
N GLU A 120 -7.25 -1.30 13.32
CA GLU A 120 -7.65 -1.90 12.05
C GLU A 120 -8.22 -3.29 12.27
N LEU A 121 -7.45 -4.17 12.92
CA LEU A 121 -7.88 -5.54 13.18
C LEU A 121 -9.12 -5.61 14.07
N SER A 122 -9.13 -4.88 15.20
CA SER A 122 -10.23 -4.92 16.17
C SER A 122 -11.55 -4.40 15.58
N LYS A 123 -11.50 -3.37 14.74
CA LYS A 123 -12.70 -2.78 14.13
C LYS A 123 -13.29 -3.68 13.04
N TRP A 124 -12.47 -4.40 12.27
CA TRP A 124 -13.03 -5.36 11.31
C TRP A 124 -13.63 -6.58 12.01
N VAL A 125 -13.04 -7.08 13.10
CA VAL A 125 -13.67 -8.11 13.93
C VAL A 125 -15.03 -7.63 14.44
N TRP A 126 -15.13 -6.40 14.92
CA TRP A 126 -16.39 -5.79 15.32
C TRP A 126 -17.37 -5.65 14.15
N SER A 127 -16.93 -5.15 12.99
CA SER A 127 -17.79 -4.93 11.83
C SER A 127 -18.43 -6.23 11.31
N MET A 128 -17.71 -7.37 11.38
CA MET A 128 -18.25 -8.69 11.02
C MET A 128 -19.44 -9.11 11.89
N SER A 129 -19.54 -8.59 13.11
CA SER A 129 -20.63 -8.91 14.05
C SER A 129 -21.89 -8.05 13.88
N LEU A 130 -21.84 -7.03 13.02
CA LEU A 130 -22.95 -6.11 12.82
C LEU A 130 -24.09 -6.74 12.03
N GLU A 131 -25.31 -6.20 12.20
CA GLU A 131 -26.48 -6.60 11.45
C GLU A 131 -26.30 -6.41 9.93
N ARG A 132 -27.05 -7.18 9.13
CA ARG A 132 -26.96 -7.19 7.66
C ARG A 132 -27.05 -5.80 7.00
N ARG A 133 -27.79 -4.87 7.58
CA ARG A 133 -27.90 -3.48 7.07
C ARG A 133 -26.58 -2.71 7.06
N PHE A 134 -25.56 -3.16 7.81
CA PHE A 134 -24.22 -2.57 7.87
C PHE A 134 -23.22 -3.26 6.92
N ARG A 135 -23.69 -4.21 6.09
CA ARG A 135 -22.80 -5.01 5.23
C ARG A 135 -21.93 -4.16 4.28
N TRP A 136 -22.36 -2.95 3.93
CA TRP A 136 -21.57 -2.00 3.14
C TRP A 136 -20.21 -1.72 3.76
N LEU A 137 -20.09 -1.69 5.09
CA LEU A 137 -18.83 -1.48 5.79
C LEU A 137 -17.78 -2.57 5.48
N MET A 138 -18.24 -3.76 5.05
CA MET A 138 -17.36 -4.89 4.71
C MET A 138 -16.95 -4.90 3.23
N LEU A 139 -17.25 -3.83 2.48
CA LEU A 139 -16.86 -3.74 1.07
C LEU A 139 -15.32 -3.74 0.98
N GLY A 140 -14.77 -4.65 0.17
CA GLY A 140 -13.31 -4.80 0.03
C GLY A 140 -12.64 -5.66 1.11
N ILE A 141 -13.38 -6.18 2.10
CA ILE A 141 -12.84 -7.01 3.18
C ILE A 141 -13.14 -8.49 2.91
N ASP A 142 -12.10 -9.31 2.92
CA ASP A 142 -12.24 -10.77 3.04
C ASP A 142 -12.23 -11.16 4.53
N PRO A 143 -13.34 -11.66 5.09
CA PRO A 143 -13.37 -12.13 6.47
C PRO A 143 -12.33 -13.21 6.78
N ALA A 144 -11.95 -14.02 5.79
CA ALA A 144 -10.93 -15.05 5.96
C ALA A 144 -9.54 -14.47 6.23
N ASP A 145 -9.22 -13.32 5.64
CA ASP A 145 -7.94 -12.65 5.87
C ASP A 145 -7.85 -12.05 7.27
N ILE A 146 -8.97 -11.52 7.80
CA ILE A 146 -9.06 -11.11 9.21
C ILE A 146 -8.80 -12.31 10.13
N MET A 147 -9.40 -13.46 9.84
CA MET A 147 -9.19 -14.68 10.65
C MET A 147 -7.75 -15.20 10.55
N LYS A 148 -7.12 -15.15 9.38
CA LYS A 148 -5.70 -15.46 9.22
C LYS A 148 -4.81 -14.53 10.04
N THR A 149 -5.13 -13.24 10.11
CA THR A 149 -4.38 -12.27 10.90
C THR A 149 -4.47 -12.60 12.39
N VAL A 150 -5.64 -13.00 12.90
CA VAL A 150 -5.80 -13.47 14.27
C VAL A 150 -4.98 -14.75 14.52
N ASP A 151 -4.92 -15.66 13.53
CA ASP A 151 -4.09 -16.88 13.66
C ASP A 151 -2.58 -16.56 13.65
N LEU A 152 -2.14 -15.57 12.87
CA LEU A 152 -0.77 -15.06 12.93
C LEU A 152 -0.41 -14.50 14.30
N ALA A 153 -1.35 -13.84 15.00
CA ALA A 153 -1.15 -13.40 16.39
C ALA A 153 -0.95 -14.60 17.32
N ARG A 154 -1.76 -15.65 17.18
CA ARG A 154 -1.60 -16.91 17.94
C ARG A 154 -0.23 -17.56 17.68
N GLN A 155 0.30 -17.45 16.46
CA GLN A 155 1.62 -17.96 16.07
C GLN A 155 2.77 -17.04 16.49
N LYS A 156 2.52 -15.90 17.17
CA LYS A 156 3.51 -14.86 17.52
C LYS A 156 4.20 -14.23 16.30
N ARG A 157 3.51 -14.18 15.18
CA ARG A 157 3.96 -13.60 13.92
C ARG A 157 3.24 -12.28 13.60
N LEU A 158 2.42 -11.76 14.49
CA LEU A 158 1.75 -10.48 14.37
C LEU A 158 2.24 -9.52 15.46
N VAL A 159 2.56 -8.31 15.06
CA VAL A 159 2.82 -7.17 15.94
C VAL A 159 1.64 -6.20 15.79
N SER A 160 0.85 -6.09 16.83
CA SER A 160 -0.20 -5.08 16.93
C SER A 160 0.44 -3.74 17.27
N VAL A 161 0.19 -2.73 16.43
CA VAL A 161 0.72 -1.38 16.57
C VAL A 161 -0.40 -0.47 17.07
N ASP A 162 -0.13 0.31 18.11
CA ASP A 162 -1.03 1.33 18.62
C ASP A 162 -0.44 2.71 18.35
N GLY A 163 -0.99 3.40 17.35
CA GLY A 163 -0.51 4.70 16.91
C GLY A 163 0.79 4.70 16.10
N ASP A 164 1.57 5.76 16.23
CA ASP A 164 2.85 5.92 15.52
C ASP A 164 3.95 5.07 16.15
N ARG A 165 4.88 4.60 15.32
CA ARG A 165 6.05 3.85 15.76
C ARG A 165 7.26 4.17 14.90
N GLU A 166 8.27 4.80 15.51
CA GLU A 166 9.51 5.14 14.84
C GLU A 166 10.50 3.96 14.86
N ASP A 167 11.36 3.92 13.84
CA ASP A 167 12.48 2.99 13.72
C ASP A 167 12.11 1.50 13.99
N VAL A 168 10.96 1.04 13.46
CA VAL A 168 10.62 -0.40 13.50
C VAL A 168 11.66 -1.26 12.79
N LEU A 169 12.33 -0.67 11.82
CA LEU A 169 13.61 -1.01 11.24
C LEU A 169 14.39 0.32 11.09
N PRO A 170 15.71 0.30 10.99
CA PRO A 170 16.49 1.54 10.85
C PRO A 170 15.96 2.45 9.75
N GLY A 171 15.44 3.63 10.10
CA GLY A 171 14.86 4.59 9.17
C GLY A 171 13.48 4.25 8.63
N ILE A 172 12.80 3.22 9.15
CA ILE A 172 11.42 2.88 8.75
C ILE A 172 10.46 3.17 9.90
N ASP A 173 9.51 4.05 9.64
CA ASP A 173 8.53 4.49 10.62
C ASP A 173 7.11 4.13 10.15
N LEU A 174 6.24 3.76 11.10
CA LEU A 174 4.82 3.50 10.89
C LEU A 174 4.02 4.66 11.48
N HIS A 175 3.05 5.16 10.71
CA HIS A 175 2.23 6.30 11.11
C HIS A 175 0.76 5.93 11.03
N ALA A 176 0.03 6.15 12.13
CA ALA A 176 -1.39 5.93 12.17
C ALA A 176 -2.15 6.99 11.36
N ALA A 177 -3.16 6.56 10.64
CA ALA A 177 -4.09 7.40 9.89
C ALA A 177 -5.54 6.94 10.15
N PHE A 178 -5.96 7.09 11.41
CA PHE A 178 -7.23 6.57 11.90
C PHE A 178 -8.44 7.29 11.29
N ASP A 179 -9.52 6.52 11.08
CA ASP A 179 -10.80 7.02 10.55
C ASP A 179 -10.63 7.77 9.21
N THR A 180 -9.74 7.27 8.34
CA THR A 180 -9.45 7.78 7.01
C THR A 180 -10.04 6.84 5.95
N HIS A 181 -9.20 6.14 5.17
CA HIS A 181 -9.65 5.15 4.21
C HIS A 181 -10.35 3.96 4.90
N THR A 182 -9.74 3.46 5.97
CA THR A 182 -10.35 2.48 6.90
C THR A 182 -10.27 2.96 8.35
N TRP A 183 -10.69 2.10 9.29
CA TRP A 183 -10.71 2.42 10.72
C TRP A 183 -9.34 2.66 11.32
N GLY A 184 -8.36 1.88 10.89
CA GLY A 184 -7.00 1.86 11.42
C GLY A 184 -5.96 1.88 10.32
N SER A 185 -6.21 2.58 9.22
CA SER A 185 -5.20 2.76 8.17
C SER A 185 -3.89 3.30 8.74
N MET A 186 -2.78 2.91 8.13
CA MET A 186 -1.48 3.49 8.38
C MET A 186 -0.72 3.71 7.08
N TYR A 187 0.26 4.60 7.11
CA TYR A 187 1.25 4.75 6.06
C TYR A 187 2.66 4.50 6.62
N VAL A 188 3.59 4.24 5.72
CA VAL A 188 4.96 3.90 6.08
C VAL A 188 5.90 4.96 5.52
N THR A 189 6.82 5.46 6.35
CA THR A 189 7.89 6.36 5.89
C THR A 189 9.22 5.60 5.88
N VAL A 190 9.97 5.73 4.80
CA VAL A 190 11.34 5.23 4.69
C VAL A 190 12.29 6.42 4.55
N ARG A 191 13.01 6.73 5.62
CA ARG A 191 14.11 7.70 5.65
C ARG A 191 15.35 7.00 5.10
N ASN A 192 15.56 7.06 3.79
CA ASN A 192 16.48 6.14 3.09
C ASN A 192 17.97 6.42 3.35
N ASP A 193 18.31 7.52 4.01
CA ASP A 193 19.65 7.81 4.53
C ASP A 193 19.80 7.47 6.02
N GLY A 194 18.74 7.00 6.67
CA GLY A 194 18.67 6.66 8.10
C GLY A 194 18.70 7.88 9.04
N ALA A 195 18.77 9.09 8.52
CA ALA A 195 18.80 10.30 9.36
C ALA A 195 17.39 10.66 9.87
N ARG A 196 17.29 11.15 11.12
CA ARG A 196 15.99 11.61 11.68
C ARG A 196 15.39 12.78 10.90
N ASN A 197 16.23 13.70 10.43
CA ASN A 197 15.84 14.82 9.58
C ASN A 197 16.26 14.55 8.13
N SER A 198 15.83 13.41 7.60
CA SER A 198 16.19 12.97 6.26
C SER A 198 15.68 13.94 5.19
N GLN A 199 16.53 14.22 4.21
CA GLN A 199 16.13 14.85 2.95
C GLN A 199 15.84 13.82 1.86
N ASN A 200 15.92 12.53 2.18
CA ASN A 200 15.66 11.39 1.31
C ASN A 200 14.59 10.50 1.97
N SER A 201 13.40 11.06 2.13
CA SER A 201 12.26 10.42 2.78
C SER A 201 11.21 10.04 1.75
N TRP A 202 10.79 8.78 1.79
CA TRP A 202 9.75 8.21 0.94
C TRP A 202 8.55 7.86 1.80
N VAL A 203 7.36 8.24 1.37
CA VAL A 203 6.11 7.98 2.06
C VAL A 203 5.25 7.04 1.22
N PHE A 204 4.93 5.88 1.76
CA PHE A 204 4.09 4.86 1.11
C PHE A 204 2.68 4.94 1.68
N ALA A 205 1.80 5.48 0.86
CA ALA A 205 0.51 5.98 1.31
C ALA A 205 -0.56 4.88 1.51
N GLY A 206 -0.35 3.65 0.99
CA GLY A 206 -1.48 2.72 0.85
C GLY A 206 -2.63 3.40 0.11
N ASP A 207 -3.84 3.23 0.60
CA ASP A 207 -5.06 3.78 0.00
C ASP A 207 -5.48 5.14 0.57
N LEU A 208 -4.63 5.77 1.35
CA LEU A 208 -4.82 7.16 1.77
C LEU A 208 -4.67 8.14 0.59
N VAL A 209 -3.92 7.71 -0.43
CA VAL A 209 -3.72 8.40 -1.70
C VAL A 209 -3.79 7.35 -2.81
N TYR A 210 -4.71 7.48 -3.75
CA TYR A 210 -4.79 6.61 -4.93
C TYR A 210 -4.04 7.16 -6.12
N ALA A 211 -3.98 8.50 -6.20
CA ALA A 211 -3.37 9.19 -7.32
C ALA A 211 -2.83 10.55 -6.88
N HIS A 212 -1.88 11.08 -7.62
CA HIS A 212 -1.28 12.37 -7.31
C HIS A 212 -2.29 13.52 -7.28
N GLU A 213 -3.44 13.40 -7.94
CA GLU A 213 -4.54 14.37 -7.80
C GLU A 213 -5.07 14.48 -6.37
N ASN A 214 -4.92 13.45 -5.54
CA ASN A 214 -5.29 13.55 -4.13
C ASN A 214 -4.39 14.53 -3.36
N LEU A 215 -3.15 14.73 -3.83
CA LEU A 215 -2.15 15.60 -3.20
C LEU A 215 -2.10 17.02 -3.77
N ARG A 216 -2.55 17.23 -5.00
CA ARG A 216 -2.38 18.51 -5.68
C ARG A 216 -3.58 18.95 -6.54
N GLY A 217 -4.69 18.20 -6.49
CA GLY A 217 -5.84 18.47 -7.35
C GLY A 217 -5.56 18.20 -8.83
N THR A 218 -6.44 18.65 -9.70
CA THR A 218 -6.35 18.52 -11.15
C THR A 218 -5.84 19.79 -11.84
N ASP A 219 -5.84 20.92 -11.14
CA ASP A 219 -5.32 22.20 -11.64
C ASP A 219 -3.95 22.51 -11.02
N PRO A 220 -2.85 22.46 -11.81
CA PRO A 220 -1.53 22.77 -11.30
C PRO A 220 -1.34 24.24 -10.85
N SER A 221 -2.20 25.15 -11.30
CA SER A 221 -2.15 26.56 -10.90
C SER A 221 -2.83 26.85 -9.56
N ASP A 222 -3.68 25.94 -9.09
CA ASP A 222 -4.39 26.01 -7.81
C ASP A 222 -4.36 24.63 -7.12
N PRO A 223 -3.20 24.22 -6.57
CA PRO A 223 -3.05 22.89 -5.96
C PRO A 223 -3.89 22.76 -4.69
N GLN A 224 -4.67 21.68 -4.62
CA GLN A 224 -5.56 21.37 -3.50
C GLN A 224 -5.48 19.90 -3.13
N TYR A 225 -5.60 19.58 -1.84
CA TYR A 225 -5.83 18.21 -1.41
C TYR A 225 -7.27 17.79 -1.72
N VAL A 226 -7.41 16.67 -2.43
CA VAL A 226 -8.72 16.10 -2.75
C VAL A 226 -8.77 14.68 -2.19
N PRO A 227 -9.76 14.32 -1.34
CA PRO A 227 -9.80 12.99 -0.76
C PRO A 227 -9.98 11.91 -1.82
N VAL A 228 -9.61 10.67 -1.50
CA VAL A 228 -9.95 9.50 -2.31
C VAL A 228 -11.47 9.32 -2.38
N GLY A 229 -11.95 8.73 -3.47
CA GLY A 229 -13.41 8.57 -3.68
C GLY A 229 -14.02 7.43 -2.87
N LEU A 230 -13.24 6.42 -2.50
CA LEU A 230 -13.66 5.30 -1.67
C LEU A 230 -12.99 5.39 -0.30
N ALA A 231 -13.77 5.55 0.75
CA ALA A 231 -13.30 5.52 2.13
C ALA A 231 -14.45 5.18 3.09
N THR A 232 -14.14 4.46 4.16
CA THR A 232 -15.09 4.17 5.25
C THR A 232 -15.13 5.30 6.27
N GLY A 233 -14.04 6.05 6.39
CA GLY A 233 -13.87 7.11 7.37
C GLY A 233 -14.13 8.50 6.83
N SER A 234 -13.37 9.47 7.28
CA SER A 234 -13.62 10.89 7.11
C SER A 234 -12.78 11.51 5.99
N GLN A 235 -13.43 12.22 5.07
CA GLN A 235 -12.75 13.03 4.05
C GLN A 235 -11.86 14.11 4.67
N PHE A 236 -12.29 14.71 5.78
CA PHE A 236 -11.46 15.66 6.52
C PHE A 236 -10.17 15.03 7.01
N SER A 237 -10.26 13.83 7.62
CA SER A 237 -9.08 13.11 8.10
C SER A 237 -8.14 12.75 6.95
N LEU A 238 -8.66 12.37 5.78
CA LEU A 238 -7.86 12.10 4.58
C LEU A 238 -7.07 13.34 4.12
N ILE A 239 -7.71 14.52 4.07
CA ILE A 239 -7.05 15.78 3.69
C ILE A 239 -5.93 16.13 4.68
N MET A 240 -6.20 16.03 6.00
CA MET A 240 -5.20 16.30 7.01
C MET A 240 -4.04 15.32 6.96
N THR A 241 -4.32 14.04 6.68
CA THR A 241 -3.28 13.03 6.51
C THR A 241 -2.45 13.25 5.24
N ALA A 242 -3.06 13.72 4.14
CA ALA A 242 -2.34 14.08 2.92
C ALA A 242 -1.31 15.19 3.17
N GLU A 243 -1.67 16.21 3.97
CA GLU A 243 -0.76 17.27 4.39
C GLU A 243 0.40 16.72 5.24
N GLU A 244 0.13 15.83 6.20
CA GLU A 244 1.17 15.20 7.02
C GLU A 244 2.13 14.34 6.18
N MET A 245 1.60 13.53 5.26
CA MET A 245 2.41 12.74 4.34
C MET A 245 3.31 13.63 3.47
N THR A 246 2.76 14.72 2.92
CA THR A 246 3.52 15.68 2.10
C THR A 246 4.65 16.34 2.90
N LYS A 247 4.40 16.73 4.16
CA LYS A 247 5.44 17.26 5.06
C LYS A 247 6.55 16.25 5.31
N ARG A 248 6.19 14.99 5.58
CA ARG A 248 7.17 13.90 5.80
C ARG A 248 8.00 13.58 4.55
N ALA A 249 7.44 13.81 3.37
CA ALA A 249 8.13 13.75 2.10
C ALA A 249 8.97 15.02 1.78
N GLY A 250 9.18 15.90 2.76
CA GLY A 250 9.94 17.14 2.57
C GLY A 250 9.25 18.19 1.69
N GLY A 251 7.94 18.10 1.51
CA GLY A 251 7.14 18.96 0.63
C GLY A 251 7.10 18.48 -0.83
N ASP A 252 7.79 17.42 -1.17
CA ASP A 252 7.79 16.85 -2.52
C ASP A 252 6.73 15.74 -2.63
N PHE A 253 5.60 16.07 -3.27
CA PHE A 253 4.52 15.12 -3.48
C PHE A 253 4.93 13.87 -4.29
N THR A 254 6.01 13.97 -5.11
CA THR A 254 6.50 12.83 -5.90
C THR A 254 7.15 11.75 -5.04
N HIS A 255 7.52 12.09 -3.80
CA HIS A 255 7.98 11.14 -2.80
C HIS A 255 6.85 10.54 -1.93
N VAL A 256 5.60 10.95 -2.15
CA VAL A 256 4.42 10.24 -1.63
C VAL A 256 3.94 9.26 -2.69
N ILE A 257 4.10 7.98 -2.42
CA ILE A 257 3.93 6.90 -3.40
C ILE A 257 2.59 6.19 -3.21
N PRO A 258 1.62 6.42 -4.10
CA PRO A 258 0.39 5.64 -4.16
C PRO A 258 0.64 4.34 -4.94
N VAL A 259 0.11 3.21 -4.48
CA VAL A 259 0.25 1.92 -5.19
C VAL A 259 -0.69 1.77 -6.38
N HIS A 260 -1.76 2.58 -6.43
CA HIS A 260 -2.76 2.58 -7.49
C HIS A 260 -2.51 3.62 -8.61
N GLU A 261 -1.39 4.35 -8.56
CA GLU A 261 -1.03 5.38 -9.54
C GLU A 261 -0.34 4.78 -10.78
N GLU A 262 -1.01 4.79 -11.92
CA GLU A 262 -0.47 4.25 -13.16
C GLU A 262 0.68 5.09 -13.77
N ARG A 263 0.79 6.37 -13.38
CA ARG A 263 1.77 7.34 -13.94
C ARG A 263 3.07 7.40 -13.15
N LEU A 264 3.31 6.53 -12.18
CA LEU A 264 4.62 6.42 -11.52
C LEU A 264 5.75 6.21 -12.54
N LYS A 265 5.45 5.57 -13.68
CA LYS A 265 6.37 5.39 -14.80
C LYS A 265 6.86 6.70 -15.45
N ASP A 266 6.10 7.78 -15.29
CA ASP A 266 6.42 9.08 -15.86
C ASP A 266 7.39 9.86 -14.95
N LEU A 267 7.54 9.41 -13.70
CA LEU A 267 8.41 10.00 -12.68
C LEU A 267 9.65 9.14 -12.39
N PHE A 268 9.53 7.82 -12.50
CA PHE A 268 10.57 6.87 -12.06
C PHE A 268 10.90 5.84 -13.12
N PRO A 269 12.17 5.35 -13.16
CA PRO A 269 12.56 4.24 -14.03
C PRO A 269 11.63 3.04 -13.84
N SER A 270 11.12 2.52 -14.95
CA SER A 270 10.14 1.44 -14.93
C SER A 270 10.31 0.49 -16.11
N ARG A 271 9.90 -0.76 -15.96
CA ARG A 271 9.76 -1.71 -17.05
C ARG A 271 8.46 -2.50 -16.96
N ILE A 272 8.08 -3.11 -18.05
CA ILE A 272 6.98 -4.08 -18.10
C ILE A 272 7.56 -5.50 -18.04
N THR A 273 6.98 -6.35 -17.20
CA THR A 273 7.31 -7.78 -17.12
C THR A 273 6.72 -8.55 -18.28
N LYS A 274 7.10 -9.83 -18.43
CA LYS A 274 6.49 -10.73 -19.42
C LYS A 274 4.98 -10.93 -19.21
N ALA A 275 4.50 -10.76 -17.98
CA ALA A 275 3.08 -10.83 -17.64
C ALA A 275 2.31 -9.52 -17.93
N GLY A 276 2.95 -8.50 -18.48
CA GLY A 276 2.34 -7.21 -18.77
C GLY A 276 2.17 -6.28 -17.56
N LEU A 277 2.80 -6.63 -16.43
CA LEU A 277 2.76 -5.86 -15.19
C LEU A 277 3.96 -4.93 -15.08
N ARG A 278 3.84 -3.83 -14.38
CA ARG A 278 4.89 -2.83 -14.23
C ARG A 278 5.70 -3.04 -12.95
N ILE A 279 7.00 -2.85 -13.07
CA ILE A 279 7.91 -2.65 -11.94
C ILE A 279 8.46 -1.24 -12.04
N THR A 280 8.35 -0.48 -10.96
CA THR A 280 8.89 0.87 -10.84
C THR A 280 9.95 0.90 -9.76
N GLU A 281 11.13 1.39 -10.09
CA GLU A 281 12.30 1.51 -9.22
C GLU A 281 12.39 2.93 -8.68
N LEU A 282 12.15 3.11 -7.38
CA LEU A 282 12.14 4.41 -6.72
C LEU A 282 13.54 4.81 -6.24
N ALA A 283 14.26 3.87 -5.63
CA ALA A 283 15.62 4.07 -5.14
C ALA A 283 16.38 2.74 -5.18
N LEU A 284 17.71 2.83 -5.23
CA LEU A 284 18.60 1.68 -5.08
C LEU A 284 19.54 1.88 -3.90
N ALA A 285 19.69 0.85 -3.09
CA ALA A 285 20.75 0.79 -2.08
C ALA A 285 22.13 0.88 -2.73
N ASP A 286 23.11 1.40 -1.99
CA ASP A 286 24.46 1.51 -2.50
C ASP A 286 25.02 0.12 -2.93
N GLY A 287 25.38 0.00 -4.21
CA GLY A 287 25.91 -1.23 -4.80
C GLY A 287 24.84 -2.19 -5.36
N GLU A 288 23.55 -1.91 -5.21
CA GLU A 288 22.48 -2.69 -5.85
C GLU A 288 22.38 -2.31 -7.34
N SER A 289 22.22 -3.31 -8.20
CA SER A 289 22.04 -3.10 -9.64
C SER A 289 20.57 -2.85 -9.98
N SER A 290 20.33 -1.97 -10.95
CA SER A 290 18.97 -1.72 -11.45
C SER A 290 18.31 -2.99 -11.96
N ARG A 291 17.00 -3.12 -11.69
CA ARG A 291 16.14 -4.22 -12.17
C ARG A 291 15.23 -3.79 -13.31
N VAL A 292 15.31 -2.52 -13.71
CA VAL A 292 14.44 -1.92 -14.74
C VAL A 292 15.19 -1.36 -15.94
N ARG A 293 16.51 -1.35 -15.88
CA ARG A 293 17.43 -0.93 -16.94
C ARG A 293 18.11 -2.11 -17.58
#